data_3d8035de65f8e94000f10c645ab110d1
#
_entry.id   3d8035de65f8e94000f10c645ab110d1
#
_cell.length_a   1.000
_cell.length_b   1.000
_cell.length_c   1.000
_cell.angle_alpha   90.00
_cell.angle_beta   90.00
_cell.angle_gamma   90.00
#
_symmetry.space_group_name_H-M   'P 1'
#
loop_
_entity.id
_entity.type
_entity.pdbx_description
1 polymer ?
#
loop_
_entity_poly.entity_id
_entity_poly.type
_entity_poly.pdbx_seq_one_letter_code
_entity_poly.pdbx_strand_id
1 'polypeptide(L)'
;MEELRMSLKEAERLSVMQQIDKKILTLKKASEEMDLSLRQTKRVRKRYLKQGKAGLISLKRGKESNRKFCQSFRGKVMSLVRGKYVDFGPTLATEKLERVDGLKLSPETLRKWFIEEGLWKPKRKKEVKVYQRRTRRSRFGELLQGDGSPHDWFEERGERCTLLQFVDDATSKTTMALFVPTETTEGYLELLRAHLLKYGRPMGLYVDKHVIFRVNREELQKGNGITHFGQVLKDLGIELICANSPQAKGRVERKNGFFQDRLIKEM
;
A
#
# COMPACT_ATOMS: atom_id res chain seq x y z
N MET A 1 -23.40 3.98 -41.49
CA MET A 1 -23.98 3.21 -40.36
C MET A 1 -23.15 3.55 -39.14
N GLU A 2 -23.76 4.15 -38.12
CA GLU A 2 -23.04 4.43 -36.86
C GLU A 2 -22.66 3.10 -36.19
N GLU A 3 -21.37 2.93 -35.89
CA GLU A 3 -20.89 1.80 -35.14
C GLU A 3 -21.41 1.86 -33.70
N LEU A 4 -22.28 0.92 -33.34
CA LEU A 4 -22.84 0.83 -32.01
C LEU A 4 -21.87 0.08 -31.09
N ARG A 5 -21.10 0.81 -30.27
CA ARG A 5 -20.17 0.21 -29.28
C ARG A 5 -20.98 -0.39 -28.14
N MET A 6 -20.87 -1.69 -27.94
CA MET A 6 -21.52 -2.43 -26.85
C MET A 6 -20.50 -3.01 -25.89
N SER A 7 -20.81 -3.06 -24.59
CA SER A 7 -20.05 -3.85 -23.63
C SER A 7 -20.36 -5.34 -23.78
N LEU A 8 -19.52 -6.23 -23.25
CA LEU A 8 -19.73 -7.68 -23.31
C LEU A 8 -21.13 -8.06 -22.81
N LYS A 9 -21.54 -7.54 -21.63
CA LYS A 9 -22.90 -7.77 -21.07
C LYS A 9 -24.04 -7.25 -21.95
N GLU A 10 -23.83 -6.19 -22.71
CA GLU A 10 -24.84 -5.67 -23.63
C GLU A 10 -24.92 -6.52 -24.90
N ALA A 11 -23.80 -7.06 -25.38
CA ALA A 11 -23.75 -8.01 -26.50
C ALA A 11 -24.38 -9.36 -26.12
N GLU A 12 -24.12 -9.87 -24.92
CA GLU A 12 -24.80 -11.07 -24.39
C GLU A 12 -26.31 -10.88 -24.34
N ARG A 13 -26.78 -9.74 -23.82
CA ARG A 13 -28.22 -9.41 -23.84
C ARG A 13 -28.81 -9.35 -25.24
N LEU A 14 -28.05 -8.87 -26.22
CA LEU A 14 -28.50 -8.85 -27.60
C LEU A 14 -28.70 -10.28 -28.14
N SER A 15 -27.74 -11.18 -27.87
CA SER A 15 -27.85 -12.59 -28.24
C SER A 15 -29.10 -13.23 -27.63
N VAL A 16 -29.33 -13.03 -26.33
CA VAL A 16 -30.52 -13.56 -25.65
C VAL A 16 -31.83 -12.97 -26.22
N MET A 17 -31.88 -11.67 -26.54
CA MET A 17 -33.06 -11.06 -27.14
C MET A 17 -33.35 -11.62 -28.52
N GLN A 18 -32.34 -11.88 -29.34
CA GLN A 18 -32.48 -12.53 -30.64
C GLN A 18 -33.01 -13.97 -30.54
N GLN A 19 -32.59 -14.73 -29.51
CA GLN A 19 -33.10 -16.07 -29.24
C GLN A 19 -34.61 -16.04 -28.85
N ILE A 20 -35.01 -15.01 -28.07
CA ILE A 20 -36.43 -14.82 -27.74
C ILE A 20 -37.25 -14.49 -29.01
N ASP A 21 -36.71 -13.66 -29.91
CA ASP A 21 -37.40 -13.32 -31.18
C ASP A 21 -37.59 -14.55 -32.09
N LYS A 22 -36.58 -15.43 -32.09
CA LYS A 22 -36.65 -16.74 -32.80
C LYS A 22 -37.49 -17.78 -32.07
N LYS A 23 -38.14 -17.45 -30.94
CA LYS A 23 -38.92 -18.37 -30.09
C LYS A 23 -38.12 -19.56 -29.52
N ILE A 24 -36.81 -19.48 -29.53
CA ILE A 24 -35.90 -20.49 -28.94
C ILE A 24 -35.91 -20.43 -27.43
N LEU A 25 -36.01 -19.20 -26.88
CA LEU A 25 -35.91 -18.96 -25.44
C LEU A 25 -37.20 -18.29 -24.91
N THR A 26 -37.71 -18.76 -23.77
CA THR A 26 -38.80 -18.08 -23.07
C THR A 26 -38.27 -16.92 -22.21
N LEU A 27 -39.11 -15.92 -21.92
CA LEU A 27 -38.72 -14.79 -21.05
C LEU A 27 -38.25 -15.21 -19.66
N LYS A 28 -38.77 -16.32 -19.13
CA LYS A 28 -38.37 -16.86 -17.83
C LYS A 28 -36.93 -17.42 -17.91
N LYS A 29 -36.66 -18.27 -18.89
CA LYS A 29 -35.30 -18.79 -19.11
C LYS A 29 -34.29 -17.68 -19.43
N ALA A 30 -34.68 -16.69 -20.24
CA ALA A 30 -33.86 -15.52 -20.54
C ALA A 30 -33.54 -14.69 -19.30
N SER A 31 -34.45 -14.61 -18.31
CA SER A 31 -34.15 -13.92 -17.03
C SER A 31 -33.09 -14.66 -16.22
N GLU A 32 -33.12 -15.97 -16.22
CA GLU A 32 -32.12 -16.80 -15.55
C GLU A 32 -30.74 -16.67 -16.24
N GLU A 33 -30.69 -16.76 -17.57
CA GLU A 33 -29.46 -16.65 -18.36
C GLU A 33 -28.77 -15.27 -18.23
N MET A 34 -29.57 -14.19 -18.14
CA MET A 34 -29.06 -12.83 -17.98
C MET A 34 -28.81 -12.44 -16.53
N ASP A 35 -29.07 -13.30 -15.55
CA ASP A 35 -29.04 -13.00 -14.11
C ASP A 35 -29.86 -11.73 -13.77
N LEU A 36 -31.09 -11.67 -14.29
CA LEU A 36 -32.00 -10.57 -14.06
C LEU A 36 -33.36 -11.09 -13.55
N SER A 37 -34.05 -10.23 -12.75
CA SER A 37 -35.44 -10.55 -12.43
C SER A 37 -36.33 -10.54 -13.68
N LEU A 38 -37.38 -11.36 -13.71
CA LEU A 38 -38.33 -11.41 -14.83
C LEU A 38 -38.91 -10.03 -15.16
N ARG A 39 -39.18 -9.18 -14.12
CA ARG A 39 -39.64 -7.81 -14.29
C ARG A 39 -38.61 -6.96 -15.05
N GLN A 40 -37.33 -7.11 -14.71
CA GLN A 40 -36.25 -6.37 -15.38
C GLN A 40 -36.06 -6.87 -16.82
N THR A 41 -36.13 -8.17 -17.05
CA THR A 41 -36.06 -8.77 -18.38
C THR A 41 -37.19 -8.25 -19.29
N LYS A 42 -38.44 -8.19 -18.79
CA LYS A 42 -39.55 -7.55 -19.51
C LYS A 42 -39.28 -6.10 -19.87
N ARG A 43 -38.68 -5.30 -18.96
CA ARG A 43 -38.30 -3.92 -19.22
C ARG A 43 -37.20 -3.80 -20.28
N VAL A 44 -36.19 -4.64 -20.23
CA VAL A 44 -35.12 -4.71 -21.23
C VAL A 44 -35.69 -5.08 -22.59
N ARG A 45 -36.54 -6.10 -22.64
CA ARG A 45 -37.22 -6.49 -23.89
C ARG A 45 -38.09 -5.38 -24.47
N LYS A 46 -38.88 -4.68 -23.64
CA LYS A 46 -39.69 -3.54 -24.10
C LYS A 46 -38.83 -2.45 -24.74
N ARG A 47 -37.66 -2.15 -24.19
CA ARG A 47 -36.73 -1.20 -24.80
C ARG A 47 -36.13 -1.72 -26.11
N TYR A 48 -35.75 -2.99 -26.12
CA TYR A 48 -35.21 -3.63 -27.32
C TYR A 48 -36.22 -3.60 -28.47
N LEU A 49 -37.49 -3.93 -28.22
CA LEU A 49 -38.55 -3.86 -29.24
C LEU A 49 -38.80 -2.42 -29.72
N LYS A 50 -38.64 -1.41 -28.86
CA LYS A 50 -38.83 0.00 -29.21
C LYS A 50 -37.66 0.64 -29.95
N GLN A 51 -36.43 0.30 -29.58
CA GLN A 51 -35.22 0.99 -29.99
C GLN A 51 -34.17 0.07 -30.66
N GLY A 52 -34.52 -1.18 -30.89
CA GLY A 52 -33.60 -2.17 -31.44
C GLY A 52 -32.40 -2.41 -30.55
N LYS A 53 -31.25 -2.64 -31.15
CA LYS A 53 -29.99 -2.88 -30.44
C LYS A 53 -29.59 -1.73 -29.51
N ALA A 54 -29.91 -0.49 -29.87
CA ALA A 54 -29.60 0.70 -29.04
C ALA A 54 -30.33 0.69 -27.69
N GLY A 55 -31.54 0.06 -27.62
CA GLY A 55 -32.31 -0.10 -26.38
C GLY A 55 -31.65 -0.99 -25.33
N LEU A 56 -30.60 -1.76 -25.68
CA LEU A 56 -29.85 -2.61 -24.77
C LEU A 56 -28.68 -1.90 -24.10
N ILE A 57 -28.28 -0.74 -24.63
CA ILE A 57 -27.21 0.07 -24.06
C ILE A 57 -27.62 0.58 -22.69
N SER A 58 -26.66 0.61 -21.77
CA SER A 58 -26.90 1.11 -20.41
C SER A 58 -27.30 2.59 -20.42
N LEU A 59 -28.43 2.92 -19.81
CA LEU A 59 -28.87 4.31 -19.65
C LEU A 59 -27.99 5.16 -18.73
N LYS A 60 -27.02 4.51 -18.05
CA LYS A 60 -26.01 5.18 -17.20
C LYS A 60 -24.79 5.61 -18.00
N ARG A 61 -24.63 5.14 -19.24
CA ARG A 61 -23.48 5.47 -20.08
C ARG A 61 -23.50 6.97 -20.41
N GLY A 62 -22.38 7.63 -20.19
CA GLY A 62 -22.24 9.08 -20.42
C GLY A 62 -22.88 9.97 -19.35
N LYS A 63 -23.60 9.40 -18.35
CA LYS A 63 -24.14 10.20 -17.23
C LYS A 63 -23.14 10.30 -16.11
N GLU A 64 -23.00 11.48 -15.57
CA GLU A 64 -22.19 11.74 -14.37
C GLU A 64 -22.77 11.01 -13.16
N SER A 65 -21.89 10.57 -12.26
CA SER A 65 -22.33 9.93 -11.01
C SER A 65 -22.99 10.96 -10.09
N ASN A 66 -24.09 10.58 -9.45
CA ASN A 66 -24.75 11.40 -8.41
C ASN A 66 -23.81 11.69 -7.21
N ARG A 67 -22.68 10.96 -7.09
CA ARG A 67 -21.66 11.15 -6.07
C ARG A 67 -20.48 11.98 -6.57
N LYS A 68 -20.55 12.59 -7.75
CA LYS A 68 -19.49 13.45 -8.28
C LYS A 68 -19.43 14.73 -7.45
N PHE A 69 -18.25 15.06 -6.98
CA PHE A 69 -18.01 16.34 -6.31
C PHE A 69 -18.22 17.50 -7.29
N CYS A 70 -18.79 18.61 -6.80
CA CYS A 70 -18.96 19.82 -7.59
C CYS A 70 -17.60 20.45 -7.94
N GLN A 71 -17.57 21.21 -9.00
CA GLN A 71 -16.34 21.83 -9.51
C GLN A 71 -15.71 22.82 -8.51
N SER A 72 -16.53 23.54 -7.76
CA SER A 72 -16.07 24.44 -6.70
C SER A 72 -15.32 23.72 -5.58
N PHE A 73 -15.83 22.56 -5.13
CA PHE A 73 -15.16 21.72 -4.14
C PHE A 73 -13.80 21.20 -4.69
N ARG A 74 -13.80 20.69 -5.93
CA ARG A 74 -12.56 20.26 -6.58
C ARG A 74 -11.54 21.40 -6.65
N GLY A 75 -11.97 22.59 -7.07
CA GLY A 75 -11.10 23.77 -7.17
C GLY A 75 -10.49 24.15 -5.81
N LYS A 76 -11.29 24.14 -4.73
CA LYS A 76 -10.82 24.40 -3.36
C LYS A 76 -9.76 23.37 -2.93
N VAL A 77 -10.03 22.08 -3.13
CA VAL A 77 -9.08 21.02 -2.78
C VAL A 77 -7.78 21.16 -3.55
N MET A 78 -7.84 21.37 -4.88
CA MET A 78 -6.65 21.46 -5.72
C MET A 78 -5.82 22.72 -5.43
N SER A 79 -6.46 23.84 -5.04
CA SER A 79 -5.77 25.06 -4.59
C SER A 79 -4.98 24.79 -3.30
N LEU A 80 -5.56 24.09 -2.32
CA LEU A 80 -4.88 23.72 -1.08
C LEU A 80 -3.71 22.76 -1.35
N VAL A 81 -3.92 21.78 -2.23
CA VAL A 81 -2.85 20.85 -2.61
C VAL A 81 -1.66 21.58 -3.22
N ARG A 82 -1.89 22.50 -4.17
CA ARG A 82 -0.82 23.26 -4.81
C ARG A 82 -0.13 24.26 -3.87
N GLY A 83 -0.82 24.75 -2.85
CA GLY A 83 -0.26 25.71 -1.90
C GLY A 83 0.43 25.08 -0.69
N LYS A 84 -0.18 24.05 -0.10
CA LYS A 84 0.27 23.46 1.17
C LYS A 84 0.85 22.05 1.06
N TYR A 85 0.46 21.26 0.04
CA TYR A 85 0.72 19.82 -0.03
C TYR A 85 1.33 19.41 -1.37
N VAL A 86 2.22 20.24 -1.92
CA VAL A 86 2.78 20.10 -3.28
C VAL A 86 3.45 18.75 -3.52
N ASP A 87 4.21 18.27 -2.56
CA ASP A 87 4.99 17.03 -2.62
C ASP A 87 4.26 15.82 -2.03
N PHE A 88 3.04 16.03 -1.48
CA PHE A 88 2.30 14.95 -0.82
C PHE A 88 1.66 14.00 -1.85
N GLY A 89 1.85 12.69 -1.62
CA GLY A 89 1.10 11.69 -2.36
C GLY A 89 -0.40 11.73 -2.04
N PRO A 90 -1.27 11.19 -2.93
CA PRO A 90 -2.73 11.31 -2.78
C PRO A 90 -3.27 10.83 -1.43
N THR A 91 -2.68 9.80 -0.83
CA THR A 91 -3.10 9.25 0.45
C THR A 91 -2.79 10.21 1.61
N LEU A 92 -1.55 10.70 1.68
CA LEU A 92 -1.13 11.64 2.72
C LEU A 92 -1.86 12.98 2.59
N ALA A 93 -1.98 13.50 1.36
CA ALA A 93 -2.72 14.72 1.10
C ALA A 93 -4.20 14.61 1.55
N THR A 94 -4.86 13.46 1.30
CA THR A 94 -6.23 13.24 1.74
C THR A 94 -6.36 13.25 3.27
N GLU A 95 -5.44 12.59 3.98
CA GLU A 95 -5.41 12.58 5.45
C GLU A 95 -5.24 13.99 6.03
N LYS A 96 -4.38 14.80 5.43
CA LYS A 96 -4.16 16.19 5.87
C LYS A 96 -5.33 17.10 5.52
N LEU A 97 -5.91 16.98 4.33
CA LEU A 97 -7.11 17.72 3.93
C LEU A 97 -8.29 17.43 4.88
N GLU A 98 -8.49 16.18 5.30
CA GLU A 98 -9.53 15.83 6.26
C GLU A 98 -9.20 16.36 7.66
N ARG A 99 -7.95 16.15 8.13
CA ARG A 99 -7.57 16.44 9.51
C ARG A 99 -7.34 17.93 9.81
N VAL A 100 -6.76 18.66 8.85
CA VAL A 100 -6.36 20.06 9.02
C VAL A 100 -7.36 21.03 8.39
N ASP A 101 -7.82 20.72 7.17
CA ASP A 101 -8.68 21.62 6.39
C ASP A 101 -10.17 21.22 6.45
N GLY A 102 -10.54 20.11 7.11
CA GLY A 102 -11.91 19.63 7.26
C GLY A 102 -12.57 19.16 5.95
N LEU A 103 -11.77 18.86 4.92
CA LEU A 103 -12.27 18.46 3.59
C LEU A 103 -12.18 16.95 3.41
N LYS A 104 -13.36 16.29 3.41
CA LYS A 104 -13.45 14.84 3.31
C LYS A 104 -13.64 14.37 1.88
N LEU A 105 -12.69 13.56 1.39
CA LEU A 105 -12.76 12.88 0.10
C LEU A 105 -11.97 11.57 0.16
N SER A 106 -12.15 10.68 -0.83
CA SER A 106 -11.38 9.44 -0.85
C SER A 106 -10.00 9.66 -1.48
N PRO A 107 -8.95 8.95 -1.02
CA PRO A 107 -7.63 8.98 -1.65
C PRO A 107 -7.66 8.64 -3.14
N GLU A 108 -8.59 7.77 -3.55
CA GLU A 108 -8.74 7.38 -4.95
C GLU A 108 -9.35 8.51 -5.81
N THR A 109 -10.26 9.31 -5.24
CA THR A 109 -10.79 10.50 -5.91
C THR A 109 -9.69 11.53 -6.12
N LEU A 110 -8.90 11.80 -5.07
CA LEU A 110 -7.79 12.74 -5.16
C LEU A 110 -6.71 12.25 -6.14
N ARG A 111 -6.41 10.93 -6.15
CA ARG A 111 -5.46 10.34 -7.10
C ARG A 111 -5.89 10.54 -8.55
N LYS A 112 -7.17 10.38 -8.86
CA LYS A 112 -7.69 10.65 -10.22
C LYS A 112 -7.49 12.11 -10.61
N TRP A 113 -7.81 13.04 -9.72
CA TRP A 113 -7.58 14.47 -9.97
C TRP A 113 -6.10 14.80 -10.15
N PHE A 114 -5.23 14.20 -9.36
CA PHE A 114 -3.77 14.36 -9.51
C PHE A 114 -3.26 13.84 -10.86
N ILE A 115 -3.79 12.70 -11.33
CA ILE A 115 -3.43 12.14 -12.65
C ILE A 115 -3.94 13.05 -13.77
N GLU A 116 -5.19 13.53 -13.68
CA GLU A 116 -5.79 14.43 -14.65
C GLU A 116 -5.03 15.76 -14.77
N GLU A 117 -4.47 16.26 -13.68
CA GLU A 117 -3.70 17.50 -13.62
C GLU A 117 -2.17 17.31 -13.77
N GLY A 118 -1.72 16.08 -14.03
CA GLY A 118 -0.30 15.76 -14.22
C GLY A 118 0.56 15.77 -12.94
N LEU A 119 -0.06 15.93 -11.76
CA LEU A 119 0.63 15.97 -10.46
C LEU A 119 1.05 14.59 -9.96
N TRP A 120 0.48 13.54 -10.52
CA TRP A 120 0.77 12.17 -10.11
C TRP A 120 0.85 11.22 -11.30
N LYS A 121 1.92 10.43 -11.33
CA LYS A 121 2.07 9.35 -12.30
C LYS A 121 1.85 7.99 -11.62
N PRO A 122 0.92 7.15 -12.09
CA PRO A 122 0.72 5.83 -11.52
C PRO A 122 1.99 4.98 -11.70
N LYS A 123 2.44 4.36 -10.62
CA LYS A 123 3.57 3.40 -10.69
C LYS A 123 3.15 2.21 -11.55
N ARG A 124 4.00 1.76 -12.47
CA ARG A 124 3.77 0.53 -13.24
C ARG A 124 3.55 -0.63 -12.27
N LYS A 125 2.56 -1.47 -12.53
CA LYS A 125 2.39 -2.72 -11.77
C LYS A 125 3.64 -3.56 -11.97
N LYS A 126 4.36 -3.85 -10.88
CA LYS A 126 5.43 -4.84 -10.91
C LYS A 126 4.81 -6.22 -11.07
N GLU A 127 5.50 -7.11 -11.78
CA GLU A 127 5.10 -8.51 -11.81
C GLU A 127 4.99 -9.05 -10.39
N VAL A 128 3.91 -9.78 -10.14
CA VAL A 128 3.66 -10.37 -8.82
C VAL A 128 4.59 -11.56 -8.65
N LYS A 129 5.75 -11.34 -8.01
CA LYS A 129 6.60 -12.45 -7.59
C LYS A 129 5.94 -13.12 -6.38
N VAL A 130 5.64 -14.39 -6.50
CA VAL A 130 5.10 -15.20 -5.40
C VAL A 130 6.26 -15.58 -4.49
N TYR A 131 6.27 -15.04 -3.27
CA TYR A 131 7.25 -15.38 -2.25
C TYR A 131 6.59 -16.18 -1.13
N GLN A 132 7.30 -17.18 -0.60
CA GLN A 132 6.87 -17.87 0.59
C GLN A 132 7.03 -16.93 1.79
N ARG A 133 5.91 -16.54 2.39
CA ARG A 133 5.90 -15.60 3.51
C ARG A 133 6.11 -16.35 4.82
N ARG A 134 7.05 -15.86 5.64
CA ARG A 134 7.19 -16.33 7.03
C ARG A 134 5.95 -15.94 7.84
N THR A 135 5.44 -16.86 8.62
CA THR A 135 4.33 -16.60 9.59
C THR A 135 4.77 -15.54 10.61
N ARG A 136 3.85 -14.67 10.97
CA ARG A 136 4.07 -13.67 12.03
C ARG A 136 4.24 -14.35 13.37
N ARG A 137 5.01 -13.74 14.26
CA ARG A 137 4.95 -14.06 15.68
C ARG A 137 3.61 -13.64 16.25
N SER A 138 3.15 -14.35 17.30
CA SER A 138 1.81 -14.16 17.84
C SER A 138 1.72 -13.01 18.84
N ARG A 139 2.82 -12.69 19.53
CA ARG A 139 2.84 -11.72 20.63
C ARG A 139 3.86 -10.61 20.40
N PHE A 140 3.54 -9.43 20.94
CA PHE A 140 4.47 -8.32 21.00
C PHE A 140 5.72 -8.70 21.80
N GLY A 141 6.90 -8.31 21.28
CA GLY A 141 8.19 -8.58 21.91
C GLY A 141 8.77 -9.98 21.68
N GLU A 142 8.04 -10.91 21.02
CA GLU A 142 8.64 -12.20 20.64
C GLU A 142 9.76 -12.04 19.60
N LEU A 143 9.62 -11.09 18.69
CA LEU A 143 10.62 -10.84 17.66
C LEU A 143 10.59 -9.39 17.20
N LEU A 144 11.72 -8.73 17.29
CA LEU A 144 11.95 -7.44 16.65
C LEU A 144 12.65 -7.62 15.30
N GLN A 145 12.34 -6.79 14.32
CA GLN A 145 13.10 -6.65 13.10
C GLN A 145 13.91 -5.36 13.17
N GLY A 146 15.23 -5.46 13.05
CA GLY A 146 16.15 -4.33 13.02
C GLY A 146 16.64 -4.02 11.62
N ASP A 147 16.71 -2.75 11.26
CA ASP A 147 17.24 -2.28 9.99
C ASP A 147 17.74 -0.84 10.07
N GLY A 148 18.77 -0.54 9.29
CA GLY A 148 19.21 0.82 8.99
C GLY A 148 18.66 1.27 7.64
N SER A 149 18.21 2.51 7.54
CA SER A 149 17.72 3.11 6.31
C SER A 149 18.49 4.39 6.01
N PRO A 150 19.59 4.32 5.23
CA PRO A 150 20.29 5.50 4.78
C PRO A 150 19.43 6.24 3.76
N HIS A 151 19.19 7.52 4.02
CA HIS A 151 18.39 8.39 3.15
C HIS A 151 18.72 9.85 3.39
N ASP A 152 18.29 10.71 2.50
CA ASP A 152 18.33 12.15 2.69
C ASP A 152 17.11 12.57 3.53
N TRP A 153 17.18 12.29 4.83
CA TRP A 153 16.07 12.47 5.78
C TRP A 153 15.73 13.93 6.05
N PHE A 154 16.69 14.81 5.89
CA PHE A 154 16.52 16.23 6.16
C PHE A 154 16.54 17.09 4.89
N GLU A 155 16.75 16.49 3.72
CA GLU A 155 16.88 17.18 2.43
C GLU A 155 17.89 18.35 2.53
N GLU A 156 17.52 19.54 2.12
CA GLU A 156 18.39 20.74 2.22
C GLU A 156 18.55 21.28 3.67
N ARG A 157 17.83 20.70 4.65
CA ARG A 157 17.83 21.15 6.06
C ARG A 157 18.90 20.47 6.92
N GLY A 158 19.61 19.50 6.41
CA GLY A 158 20.65 18.79 7.18
C GLY A 158 21.44 17.80 6.36
N GLU A 159 22.44 17.20 6.98
CA GLU A 159 23.29 16.20 6.33
C GLU A 159 22.56 14.86 6.13
N ARG A 160 23.02 14.11 5.16
CA ARG A 160 22.58 12.74 4.92
C ARG A 160 22.86 11.86 6.13
N CYS A 161 21.87 11.10 6.57
CA CYS A 161 22.00 10.25 7.75
C CYS A 161 21.23 8.94 7.59
N THR A 162 21.36 8.05 8.56
CA THR A 162 20.69 6.76 8.60
C THR A 162 19.64 6.72 9.71
N LEU A 163 18.42 6.31 9.40
CA LEU A 163 17.41 5.99 10.39
C LEU A 163 17.56 4.52 10.81
N LEU A 164 18.06 4.29 12.02
CA LEU A 164 18.00 2.97 12.65
C LEU A 164 16.63 2.76 13.26
N GLN A 165 16.05 1.57 13.11
CA GLN A 165 14.75 1.29 13.70
C GLN A 165 14.56 -0.17 14.11
N PHE A 166 13.74 -0.36 15.15
CA PHE A 166 13.19 -1.67 15.52
C PHE A 166 11.68 -1.71 15.28
N VAL A 167 11.26 -2.74 14.59
CA VAL A 167 9.84 -2.99 14.28
C VAL A 167 9.42 -4.33 14.86
N ASP A 168 8.37 -4.33 15.68
CA ASP A 168 7.82 -5.56 16.22
C ASP A 168 7.14 -6.41 15.13
N ASP A 169 7.47 -7.70 15.11
CA ASP A 169 7.01 -8.62 14.08
C ASP A 169 5.51 -8.90 14.15
N ALA A 170 4.96 -9.02 15.34
CA ALA A 170 3.55 -9.33 15.56
C ALA A 170 2.64 -8.16 15.16
N THR A 171 2.95 -6.96 15.63
CA THR A 171 2.08 -5.78 15.51
C THR A 171 2.46 -4.86 14.37
N SER A 172 3.68 -4.99 13.81
CA SER A 172 4.29 -4.05 12.87
C SER A 172 4.47 -2.62 13.45
N LYS A 173 4.47 -2.49 14.77
CA LYS A 173 4.74 -1.23 15.46
C LYS A 173 6.23 -0.94 15.43
N THR A 174 6.63 0.26 15.05
CA THR A 174 7.99 0.74 15.29
C THR A 174 8.13 1.02 16.79
N THR A 175 8.96 0.26 17.45
CA THR A 175 9.16 0.37 18.89
C THR A 175 10.15 1.46 19.23
N MET A 176 11.24 1.53 18.46
CA MET A 176 12.27 2.57 18.56
C MET A 176 12.75 2.97 17.18
N ALA A 177 13.17 4.23 17.06
CA ALA A 177 13.83 4.79 15.88
C ALA A 177 14.83 5.86 16.34
N LEU A 178 16.00 5.91 15.68
CA LEU A 178 17.09 6.82 15.99
C LEU A 178 17.78 7.27 14.70
N PHE A 179 17.96 8.58 14.54
CA PHE A 179 18.81 9.11 13.49
C PHE A 179 20.28 9.11 13.92
N VAL A 180 21.13 8.56 13.07
CA VAL A 180 22.58 8.49 13.26
C VAL A 180 23.29 8.91 11.97
N PRO A 181 24.50 9.49 12.03
CA PRO A 181 25.23 9.85 10.82
C PRO A 181 25.48 8.65 9.92
N THR A 182 25.90 7.54 10.49
CA THR A 182 26.15 6.27 9.82
C THR A 182 25.71 5.10 10.70
N GLU A 183 25.53 3.94 10.09
CA GLU A 183 25.16 2.71 10.77
C GLU A 183 26.36 2.17 11.57
N THR A 184 26.28 2.17 12.90
CA THR A 184 27.34 1.73 13.80
C THR A 184 26.82 0.79 14.89
N THR A 185 27.74 0.05 15.51
CA THR A 185 27.42 -0.82 16.66
C THR A 185 26.88 0.00 17.84
N GLU A 186 27.46 1.16 18.11
CA GLU A 186 27.04 2.07 19.17
C GLU A 186 25.61 2.55 18.96
N GLY A 187 25.24 2.95 17.73
CA GLY A 187 23.89 3.36 17.40
C GLY A 187 22.86 2.25 17.64
N TYR A 188 23.17 1.01 17.31
CA TYR A 188 22.29 -0.12 17.61
C TYR A 188 22.24 -0.45 19.10
N LEU A 189 23.32 -0.29 19.86
CA LEU A 189 23.32 -0.48 21.31
C LEU A 189 22.48 0.59 21.99
N GLU A 190 22.55 1.84 21.56
CA GLU A 190 21.69 2.93 22.05
C GLU A 190 20.22 2.67 21.75
N LEU A 191 19.90 2.26 20.51
CA LEU A 191 18.55 1.89 20.09
C LEU A 191 18.01 0.72 20.92
N LEU A 192 18.84 -0.31 21.19
CA LEU A 192 18.50 -1.45 22.02
C LEU A 192 18.24 -1.02 23.46
N ARG A 193 19.13 -0.22 24.04
CA ARG A 193 18.98 0.32 25.41
C ARG A 193 17.66 1.08 25.55
N ALA A 194 17.35 1.96 24.61
CA ALA A 194 16.08 2.70 24.62
C ALA A 194 14.86 1.78 24.54
N HIS A 195 14.95 0.72 23.73
CA HIS A 195 13.89 -0.29 23.64
C HIS A 195 13.71 -1.04 24.96
N LEU A 196 14.81 -1.52 25.55
CA LEU A 196 14.79 -2.27 26.81
C LEU A 196 14.17 -1.46 27.96
N LEU A 197 14.51 -0.19 28.07
CA LEU A 197 13.96 0.70 29.10
C LEU A 197 12.47 0.95 28.95
N LYS A 198 11.96 0.95 27.73
CA LYS A 198 10.56 1.30 27.44
C LYS A 198 9.63 0.09 27.36
N TYR A 199 10.10 -1.00 26.80
CA TYR A 199 9.26 -2.16 26.45
C TYR A 199 9.73 -3.46 27.11
N GLY A 200 10.91 -3.45 27.74
CA GLY A 200 11.52 -4.64 28.29
C GLY A 200 12.27 -5.47 27.24
N ARG A 201 12.69 -6.64 27.65
CA ARG A 201 13.54 -7.53 26.86
C ARG A 201 12.74 -8.26 25.77
N PRO A 202 13.07 -8.14 24.47
CA PRO A 202 12.50 -9.00 23.45
C PRO A 202 13.09 -10.41 23.53
N MET A 203 12.39 -11.41 22.99
CA MET A 203 12.91 -12.79 22.93
C MET A 203 13.97 -12.93 21.82
N GLY A 204 13.79 -12.26 20.67
CA GLY A 204 14.73 -12.30 19.56
C GLY A 204 14.79 -11.02 18.75
N LEU A 205 15.92 -10.85 18.09
CA LEU A 205 16.17 -9.74 17.14
C LEU A 205 16.55 -10.32 15.77
N TYR A 206 15.80 -9.92 14.75
CA TYR A 206 15.96 -10.33 13.36
C TYR A 206 16.60 -9.20 12.55
N VAL A 207 17.82 -9.41 12.08
CA VAL A 207 18.63 -8.41 11.37
C VAL A 207 19.16 -8.97 10.04
N ASP A 208 19.81 -8.15 9.23
CA ASP A 208 20.54 -8.64 8.06
C ASP A 208 21.90 -9.24 8.44
N LYS A 209 22.69 -9.59 7.41
CA LYS A 209 24.04 -10.12 7.57
C LYS A 209 25.12 -9.03 7.57
N HIS A 210 24.77 -7.82 8.02
CA HIS A 210 25.74 -6.73 8.14
C HIS A 210 26.85 -7.09 9.14
N VAL A 211 28.03 -6.54 8.94
CA VAL A 211 29.24 -6.82 9.77
C VAL A 211 29.05 -6.53 11.25
N ILE A 212 28.14 -5.61 11.60
CA ILE A 212 27.76 -5.31 12.98
C ILE A 212 27.18 -6.54 13.69
N PHE A 213 26.44 -7.37 12.97
CA PHE A 213 25.68 -8.50 13.52
C PHE A 213 26.36 -9.84 13.28
N ARG A 214 27.25 -9.93 12.29
CA ARG A 214 27.88 -11.19 11.91
C ARG A 214 29.34 -11.00 11.58
N VAL A 215 30.18 -11.86 12.16
CA VAL A 215 31.60 -11.97 11.82
C VAL A 215 31.76 -12.68 10.47
N ASN A 216 32.56 -12.14 9.56
CA ASN A 216 32.88 -12.76 8.29
C ASN A 216 33.74 -14.00 8.46
N ARG A 217 33.66 -14.96 7.48
CA ARG A 217 34.41 -16.24 7.55
C ARG A 217 35.91 -16.08 7.75
N GLU A 218 36.53 -15.05 7.21
CA GLU A 218 37.97 -14.77 7.34
C GLU A 218 38.38 -14.35 8.74
N GLU A 219 37.48 -13.70 9.48
CA GLU A 219 37.69 -13.28 10.87
C GLU A 219 37.38 -14.38 11.88
N LEU A 220 36.59 -15.40 11.51
CA LEU A 220 36.27 -16.57 12.32
C LEU A 220 37.50 -17.36 12.73
N GLN A 221 38.58 -17.30 11.95
CA GLN A 221 39.86 -17.98 12.24
C GLN A 221 40.69 -17.28 13.32
N LYS A 222 40.34 -16.03 13.67
CA LYS A 222 41.09 -15.18 14.60
C LYS A 222 40.40 -14.92 15.94
N GLY A 223 39.16 -15.37 16.16
CA GLY A 223 38.39 -15.06 17.38
C GLY A 223 37.15 -15.90 17.58
N ASN A 224 36.35 -15.60 18.62
CA ASN A 224 35.17 -16.37 19.04
C ASN A 224 33.97 -16.31 18.07
N GLY A 225 34.08 -15.73 16.89
CA GLY A 225 33.05 -15.71 15.87
C GLY A 225 31.78 -14.90 16.23
N ILE A 226 31.82 -14.12 17.31
CA ILE A 226 30.69 -13.33 17.82
C ILE A 226 31.07 -11.86 17.73
N THR A 227 30.21 -11.00 17.19
CA THR A 227 30.42 -9.55 17.18
C THR A 227 30.16 -8.98 18.58
N HIS A 228 30.67 -7.78 18.86
CA HIS A 228 30.39 -7.10 20.15
C HIS A 228 28.87 -6.96 20.39
N PHE A 229 28.11 -6.54 19.38
CA PHE A 229 26.65 -6.47 19.49
C PHE A 229 26.00 -7.86 19.77
N GLY A 230 26.49 -8.90 19.09
CA GLY A 230 26.04 -10.28 19.31
C GLY A 230 26.35 -10.78 20.72
N GLN A 231 27.49 -10.40 21.31
CA GLN A 231 27.84 -10.75 22.67
C GLN A 231 26.88 -10.09 23.67
N VAL A 232 26.59 -8.80 23.51
CA VAL A 232 25.61 -8.08 24.36
C VAL A 232 24.24 -8.73 24.30
N LEU A 233 23.76 -9.11 23.11
CA LEU A 233 22.48 -9.81 22.98
C LEU A 233 22.49 -11.16 23.70
N LYS A 234 23.59 -11.93 23.58
CA LYS A 234 23.75 -13.22 24.26
C LYS A 234 23.71 -13.06 25.79
N ASP A 235 24.41 -12.07 26.33
CA ASP A 235 24.43 -11.78 27.76
C ASP A 235 23.06 -11.35 28.30
N LEU A 236 22.27 -10.67 27.47
CA LEU A 236 20.89 -10.29 27.75
C LEU A 236 19.91 -11.43 27.52
N GLY A 237 20.34 -12.58 26.99
CA GLY A 237 19.46 -13.70 26.64
C GLY A 237 18.48 -13.38 25.51
N ILE A 238 18.91 -12.59 24.53
CA ILE A 238 18.15 -12.23 23.33
C ILE A 238 18.70 -13.02 22.14
N GLU A 239 17.85 -13.77 21.44
CA GLU A 239 18.25 -14.54 20.28
C GLU A 239 18.56 -13.61 19.08
N LEU A 240 19.78 -13.68 18.54
CA LEU A 240 20.15 -12.96 17.32
C LEU A 240 19.93 -13.85 16.10
N ILE A 241 19.04 -13.43 15.20
CA ILE A 241 18.70 -14.17 13.97
C ILE A 241 19.12 -13.33 12.76
N CYS A 242 20.13 -13.78 12.01
CA CYS A 242 20.56 -13.14 10.77
C CYS A 242 19.72 -13.62 9.58
N ALA A 243 19.06 -12.71 8.88
CA ALA A 243 18.21 -12.99 7.73
C ALA A 243 19.00 -13.62 6.56
N ASN A 244 18.51 -14.72 6.03
CA ASN A 244 19.09 -15.34 4.84
C ASN A 244 18.55 -14.73 3.54
N SER A 245 17.46 -13.97 3.60
CA SER A 245 16.84 -13.34 2.43
C SER A 245 16.17 -12.01 2.80
N PRO A 246 16.14 -11.04 1.86
CA PRO A 246 15.44 -9.75 2.06
C PRO A 246 13.96 -9.93 2.40
N GLN A 247 13.28 -10.94 1.83
CA GLN A 247 11.86 -11.17 2.05
C GLN A 247 11.51 -11.45 3.51
N ALA A 248 12.45 -11.98 4.27
CA ALA A 248 12.26 -12.27 5.68
C ALA A 248 12.14 -10.99 6.54
N LYS A 249 12.66 -9.85 6.08
CA LYS A 249 12.63 -8.52 6.71
C LYS A 249 11.53 -7.60 6.12
N GLY A 250 10.58 -8.11 5.35
CA GLY A 250 9.59 -7.32 4.62
C GLY A 250 8.70 -6.39 5.46
N ARG A 251 8.74 -6.45 6.80
CA ARG A 251 8.02 -5.51 7.67
C ARG A 251 8.81 -4.24 7.89
N VAL A 252 10.08 -4.38 8.27
CA VAL A 252 10.95 -3.22 8.47
C VAL A 252 11.20 -2.50 7.14
N GLU A 253 11.37 -3.22 6.03
CA GLU A 253 11.49 -2.62 4.69
C GLU A 253 10.24 -1.79 4.31
N ARG A 254 9.04 -2.28 4.61
CA ARG A 254 7.81 -1.50 4.41
C ARG A 254 7.73 -0.28 5.31
N LYS A 255 8.25 -0.35 6.53
CA LYS A 255 8.35 0.79 7.43
C LYS A 255 9.36 1.82 6.93
N ASN A 256 10.51 1.38 6.41
CA ASN A 256 11.46 2.26 5.74
C ASN A 256 10.79 3.05 4.62
N GLY A 257 10.10 2.37 3.70
CA GLY A 257 9.36 3.03 2.63
C GLY A 257 8.25 3.96 3.12
N PHE A 258 7.56 3.61 4.21
CA PHE A 258 6.56 4.46 4.82
C PHE A 258 7.17 5.73 5.43
N PHE A 259 8.28 5.62 6.13
CA PHE A 259 8.95 6.78 6.71
C PHE A 259 9.58 7.67 5.64
N GLN A 260 10.22 7.10 4.63
CA GLN A 260 10.75 7.85 3.48
C GLN A 260 9.69 8.63 2.71
N ASP A 261 8.46 8.10 2.60
CA ASP A 261 7.36 8.81 1.92
C ASP A 261 6.69 9.87 2.79
N ARG A 262 6.66 9.68 4.12
CA ARG A 262 5.84 10.51 5.01
C ARG A 262 6.63 11.36 5.98
N LEU A 263 7.64 10.79 6.64
CA LEU A 263 8.30 11.46 7.77
C LEU A 263 8.94 12.77 7.33
N ILE A 264 9.64 12.76 6.20
CA ILE A 264 10.30 13.95 5.63
C ILE A 264 9.28 15.08 5.39
N LYS A 265 8.13 14.73 4.82
CA LYS A 265 7.06 15.68 4.45
C LYS A 265 6.28 16.21 5.66
N GLU A 266 6.34 15.50 6.78
CA GLU A 266 5.66 15.88 8.01
C GLU A 266 6.59 16.61 9.00
N MET A 267 7.91 16.58 8.79
CA MET A 267 8.94 17.33 9.51
C MET A 267 9.10 18.74 8.97
#